data_598b0ad3f9a27fe1e42e05f3087e1e17
#
_entry.id   598b0ad3f9a27fe1e42e05f3087e1e17
#
_cell.length_a   1.000
_cell.length_b   1.000
_cell.length_c   1.000
_cell.angle_alpha   90.00
_cell.angle_beta   90.00
_cell.angle_gamma   90.00
#
_symmetry.space_group_name_H-M   'P 1'
#
loop_
_entity.id
_entity.type
_entity.pdbx_description
1 polymer ?
#
loop_
_entity_poly.entity_id
_entity_poly.type
_entity_poly.pdbx_seq_one_letter_code
_entity_poly.pdbx_strand_id
1 'polypeptide(L)'
;MPRLLFTVSAAALIAVFSAAASAQTPLEKSTPDPKPPVSAEPAPVTPADPFGAEVTLEPRTFIYMKGTATWETAFETIVDAFKTITDYMDKQKLTASDKPLAIYTQTDETGFQYQVGIPVAEAPKNPPKGDLAVAKSPGGKMLQFVHRGSYDAMDTTYEAITNYLDEKRLESEDMFIEEYVTDPVKMPEDKLVVNVYVPLK
;
A
#
# COMPACT_ATOMS: atom_id res chain seq x y z
N MET A 1 -27.53 -1.89 25.72
CA MET A 1 -28.79 -1.13 25.63
C MET A 1 -28.52 0.27 26.09
N PRO A 2 -28.86 1.36 25.41
CA PRO A 2 -29.98 1.52 24.48
C PRO A 2 -29.62 2.02 23.08
N ARG A 3 -30.51 1.73 22.14
CA ARG A 3 -30.55 2.23 20.78
C ARG A 3 -30.94 3.72 20.73
N LEU A 4 -30.25 4.55 19.95
CA LEU A 4 -30.73 5.87 19.54
C LEU A 4 -31.10 5.84 18.05
N LEU A 5 -32.39 5.97 17.80
CA LEU A 5 -32.99 6.21 16.49
C LEU A 5 -32.89 7.71 16.18
N PHE A 6 -32.37 8.09 15.04
CA PHE A 6 -32.51 9.41 14.45
C PHE A 6 -33.43 9.33 13.24
N THR A 7 -34.58 9.95 13.38
CA THR A 7 -35.57 10.19 12.33
C THR A 7 -35.17 11.39 11.49
N VAL A 8 -35.15 11.19 10.16
CA VAL A 8 -34.92 12.25 9.17
C VAL A 8 -36.29 12.78 8.75
N SER A 9 -36.52 14.10 8.94
CA SER A 9 -37.67 14.82 8.40
C SER A 9 -37.30 15.45 7.06
N ALA A 10 -38.12 15.15 6.07
CA ALA A 10 -38.10 15.78 4.75
C ALA A 10 -38.87 17.09 4.76
N ALA A 11 -38.35 18.14 4.14
CA ALA A 11 -39.12 19.32 3.75
C ALA A 11 -38.85 19.65 2.28
N ALA A 12 -39.86 19.52 1.47
CA ALA A 12 -39.90 19.92 0.07
C ALA A 12 -40.20 21.43 -0.05
N LEU A 13 -39.48 22.13 -0.92
CA LEU A 13 -39.88 23.45 -1.38
C LEU A 13 -39.82 23.49 -2.91
N ILE A 14 -41.02 23.64 -3.49
CA ILE A 14 -41.26 23.83 -4.92
C ILE A 14 -41.20 25.35 -5.18
N ALA A 15 -40.41 25.80 -6.12
CA ALA A 15 -40.50 27.12 -6.71
C ALA A 15 -40.61 27.02 -8.23
N VAL A 16 -41.81 27.40 -8.71
CA VAL A 16 -42.14 27.56 -10.14
C VAL A 16 -41.74 28.97 -10.55
N PHE A 17 -40.97 29.12 -11.64
CA PHE A 17 -40.89 30.41 -12.34
C PHE A 17 -41.08 30.22 -13.85
N SER A 18 -42.01 31.02 -14.33
CA SER A 18 -42.54 31.03 -15.69
C SER A 18 -41.64 31.74 -16.71
N ALA A 19 -41.89 31.39 -17.94
CA ALA A 19 -41.29 31.77 -19.19
C ALA A 19 -41.26 33.28 -19.52
N ALA A 20 -40.23 33.66 -20.30
CA ALA A 20 -40.37 34.74 -21.29
C ALA A 20 -39.55 34.37 -22.53
N ALA A 21 -40.24 34.22 -23.63
CA ALA A 21 -39.66 33.99 -24.95
C ALA A 21 -39.17 35.31 -25.53
N SER A 22 -37.99 35.35 -26.13
CA SER A 22 -37.55 36.38 -27.06
C SER A 22 -36.88 35.71 -28.24
N ALA A 23 -37.53 35.82 -29.38
CA ALA A 23 -37.06 35.40 -30.67
C ALA A 23 -35.98 36.36 -31.19
N GLN A 24 -34.84 35.81 -31.61
CA GLN A 24 -33.89 36.50 -32.47
C GLN A 24 -33.42 35.59 -33.60
N THR A 25 -33.50 36.12 -34.80
CA THR A 25 -33.25 35.56 -36.11
C THR A 25 -31.79 35.19 -36.34
N PRO A 26 -31.47 34.22 -37.22
CA PRO A 26 -30.15 33.60 -37.28
C PRO A 26 -29.19 34.40 -38.16
N LEU A 27 -27.97 34.59 -37.68
CA LEU A 27 -26.79 34.90 -38.52
C LEU A 27 -26.14 33.59 -38.92
N GLU A 28 -26.19 33.31 -40.19
CA GLU A 28 -25.48 32.24 -40.90
C GLU A 28 -23.97 32.40 -40.70
N LYS A 29 -23.35 31.47 -39.97
CA LYS A 29 -21.90 31.43 -39.81
C LYS A 29 -21.41 30.11 -40.36
N SER A 30 -20.62 30.22 -41.44
CA SER A 30 -19.95 29.16 -42.15
C SER A 30 -19.35 28.15 -41.20
N THR A 31 -19.73 26.90 -41.33
CA THR A 31 -19.09 25.73 -40.73
C THR A 31 -17.78 25.44 -41.41
N PRO A 32 -16.64 25.35 -40.70
CA PRO A 32 -15.45 24.71 -41.25
C PRO A 32 -15.68 23.20 -41.35
N ASP A 33 -15.24 22.59 -42.45
CA ASP A 33 -15.28 21.16 -42.68
C ASP A 33 -14.71 20.36 -41.51
N PRO A 34 -15.35 19.22 -41.14
CA PRO A 34 -14.83 18.35 -40.10
C PRO A 34 -13.53 17.71 -40.57
N LYS A 35 -12.41 18.10 -39.94
CA LYS A 35 -11.13 17.43 -40.07
C LYS A 35 -11.34 15.94 -39.69
N PRO A 36 -10.82 14.97 -40.48
CA PRO A 36 -10.96 13.56 -40.16
C PRO A 36 -10.39 13.27 -38.79
N PRO A 37 -10.98 12.34 -38.02
CA PRO A 37 -10.50 12.01 -36.69
C PRO A 37 -9.05 11.48 -36.83
N VAL A 38 -8.13 12.22 -36.21
CA VAL A 38 -6.76 11.74 -36.01
C VAL A 38 -6.90 10.49 -35.12
N SER A 39 -6.60 9.34 -35.69
CA SER A 39 -6.49 8.08 -34.96
C SER A 39 -5.46 8.30 -33.86
N ALA A 40 -5.95 8.48 -32.65
CA ALA A 40 -5.09 8.55 -31.48
C ALA A 40 -4.37 7.20 -31.38
N GLU A 41 -3.06 7.22 -31.57
CA GLU A 41 -2.20 6.08 -31.29
C GLU A 41 -2.50 5.66 -29.84
N PRO A 42 -2.81 4.36 -29.58
CA PRO A 42 -3.11 3.93 -28.23
C PRO A 42 -1.92 4.24 -27.33
N ALA A 43 -2.18 4.97 -26.26
CA ALA A 43 -1.16 5.26 -25.24
C ALA A 43 -0.51 3.94 -24.79
N PRO A 44 0.81 3.90 -24.56
CA PRO A 44 1.47 2.69 -24.10
C PRO A 44 0.81 2.22 -22.82
N VAL A 45 0.18 1.03 -22.87
CA VAL A 45 -0.42 0.37 -21.71
C VAL A 45 0.71 -0.02 -20.77
N THR A 46 0.84 0.68 -19.67
CA THR A 46 1.68 0.22 -18.55
C THR A 46 1.07 -1.09 -18.05
N PRO A 47 1.85 -2.16 -17.88
CA PRO A 47 1.32 -3.37 -17.24
C PRO A 47 0.65 -3.00 -15.93
N ALA A 48 -0.56 -3.51 -15.70
CA ALA A 48 -1.22 -3.33 -14.40
C ALA A 48 -0.35 -3.93 -13.30
N ASP A 49 -0.32 -3.27 -12.14
CA ASP A 49 0.37 -3.83 -10.97
C ASP A 49 -0.19 -5.22 -10.62
N PRO A 50 0.63 -6.13 -10.09
CA PRO A 50 0.16 -7.41 -9.60
C PRO A 50 -0.96 -7.25 -8.56
N PHE A 51 -2.06 -7.96 -8.76
CA PHE A 51 -3.15 -8.03 -7.79
C PHE A 51 -3.56 -9.50 -7.59
N GLY A 52 -3.07 -10.11 -6.52
CA GLY A 52 -3.24 -11.54 -6.23
C GLY A 52 -2.40 -12.45 -7.13
N ALA A 53 -1.28 -11.98 -7.64
CA ALA A 53 -0.36 -12.82 -8.40
C ALA A 53 0.36 -13.82 -7.49
N GLU A 54 0.40 -15.10 -7.88
CA GLU A 54 1.16 -16.11 -7.15
C GLU A 54 2.66 -15.90 -7.38
N VAL A 55 3.41 -15.80 -6.30
CA VAL A 55 4.87 -15.68 -6.30
C VAL A 55 5.50 -16.63 -5.29
N THR A 56 6.78 -16.92 -5.47
CA THR A 56 7.57 -17.65 -4.48
C THR A 56 8.69 -16.75 -3.98
N LEU A 57 8.68 -16.45 -2.69
CA LEU A 57 9.75 -15.69 -2.05
C LEU A 57 10.83 -16.63 -1.53
N GLU A 58 12.10 -16.29 -1.81
CA GLU A 58 13.24 -16.97 -1.24
C GLU A 58 13.59 -16.35 0.13
N PRO A 59 13.87 -17.17 1.17
CA PRO A 59 14.29 -16.66 2.47
C PRO A 59 15.62 -15.91 2.38
N ARG A 60 15.62 -14.63 2.74
CA ARG A 60 16.80 -13.74 2.72
C ARG A 60 17.37 -13.59 4.12
N THR A 61 18.71 -13.56 4.26
CA THR A 61 19.34 -13.14 5.52
C THR A 61 19.04 -11.67 5.72
N PHE A 62 18.48 -11.27 6.87
CA PHE A 62 18.20 -9.87 7.14
C PHE A 62 18.57 -9.48 8.57
N ILE A 63 18.97 -8.23 8.73
CA ILE A 63 19.16 -7.60 10.02
C ILE A 63 17.83 -6.96 10.36
N TYR A 64 17.28 -7.28 11.53
CA TYR A 64 15.94 -6.83 11.87
C TYR A 64 15.83 -6.36 13.32
N MET A 65 14.81 -5.57 13.54
CA MET A 65 14.32 -5.14 14.84
C MET A 65 12.89 -5.67 15.01
N LYS A 66 12.57 -6.17 16.19
CA LYS A 66 11.22 -6.62 16.54
C LYS A 66 10.61 -5.74 17.59
N GLY A 67 9.29 -5.61 17.56
CA GLY A 67 8.55 -4.82 18.54
C GLY A 67 7.05 -4.96 18.38
N THR A 68 6.34 -4.09 19.08
CA THR A 68 4.90 -3.90 18.99
C THR A 68 4.62 -2.44 18.72
N ALA A 69 3.54 -2.16 17.98
CA ALA A 69 3.08 -0.80 17.73
C ALA A 69 1.54 -0.77 17.67
N THR A 70 0.96 0.42 17.79
CA THR A 70 -0.44 0.67 17.47
C THR A 70 -0.59 1.05 16.00
N TRP A 71 -1.79 0.90 15.45
CA TRP A 71 -2.07 1.29 14.06
C TRP A 71 -1.85 2.80 13.84
N GLU A 72 -2.13 3.64 14.84
CA GLU A 72 -1.92 5.10 14.79
C GLU A 72 -0.45 5.50 14.59
N THR A 73 0.48 4.69 15.07
CA THR A 73 1.92 4.96 15.02
C THR A 73 2.68 4.02 14.08
N ALA A 74 1.96 3.26 13.26
CA ALA A 74 2.51 2.18 12.45
C ALA A 74 3.65 2.67 11.56
N PHE A 75 3.39 3.63 10.68
CA PHE A 75 4.37 4.11 9.71
C PHE A 75 5.59 4.74 10.38
N GLU A 76 5.39 5.61 11.38
CA GLU A 76 6.47 6.24 12.13
C GLU A 76 7.37 5.19 12.81
N THR A 77 6.77 4.18 13.45
CA THR A 77 7.50 3.09 14.12
C THR A 77 8.33 2.28 13.13
N ILE A 78 7.76 1.94 11.96
CA ILE A 78 8.45 1.19 10.91
C ILE A 78 9.62 2.00 10.33
N VAL A 79 9.40 3.28 10.04
CA VAL A 79 10.45 4.19 9.52
C VAL A 79 11.59 4.35 10.54
N ASP A 80 11.29 4.49 11.82
CA ASP A 80 12.32 4.63 12.87
C ASP A 80 13.11 3.34 13.08
N ALA A 81 12.46 2.17 12.93
CA ALA A 81 13.15 0.90 12.92
C ALA A 81 14.11 0.79 11.71
N PHE A 82 13.70 1.19 10.51
CA PHE A 82 14.58 1.23 9.34
C PHE A 82 15.77 2.16 9.52
N LYS A 83 15.57 3.36 10.08
CA LYS A 83 16.67 4.29 10.41
C LYS A 83 17.66 3.64 11.37
N THR A 84 17.18 3.02 12.45
CA THR A 84 18.01 2.35 13.45
C THR A 84 18.86 1.23 12.84
N ILE A 85 18.27 0.43 11.96
CA ILE A 85 18.97 -0.65 11.25
C ILE A 85 20.00 -0.09 10.28
N THR A 86 19.65 0.97 9.53
CA THR A 86 20.54 1.64 8.58
C THR A 86 21.75 2.22 9.31
N ASP A 87 21.55 2.89 10.43
CA ASP A 87 22.65 3.42 11.27
C ASP A 87 23.59 2.33 11.77
N TYR A 88 23.05 1.16 12.13
CA TYR A 88 23.88 0.01 12.48
C TYR A 88 24.66 -0.51 11.28
N MET A 89 24.00 -0.68 10.13
CA MET A 89 24.62 -1.16 8.90
C MET A 89 25.77 -0.24 8.45
N ASP A 90 25.58 1.07 8.50
CA ASP A 90 26.60 2.06 8.15
C ASP A 90 27.85 1.96 9.05
N LYS A 91 27.64 1.83 10.38
CA LYS A 91 28.72 1.63 11.35
C LYS A 91 29.50 0.34 11.10
N GLN A 92 28.84 -0.71 10.62
CA GLN A 92 29.44 -2.00 10.29
C GLN A 92 29.92 -2.09 8.83
N LYS A 93 29.70 -1.05 8.01
CA LYS A 93 29.99 -1.01 6.56
C LYS A 93 29.29 -2.13 5.79
N LEU A 94 28.07 -2.43 6.16
CA LEU A 94 27.22 -3.40 5.50
C LEU A 94 26.37 -2.71 4.43
N THR A 95 26.09 -3.43 3.35
CA THR A 95 25.23 -2.93 2.26
C THR A 95 23.97 -3.80 2.18
N ALA A 96 22.83 -3.15 1.99
CA ALA A 96 21.59 -3.85 1.69
C ALA A 96 21.74 -4.67 0.40
N SER A 97 21.30 -5.91 0.42
CA SER A 97 21.28 -6.78 -0.77
C SER A 97 19.94 -6.75 -1.50
N ASP A 98 18.90 -6.26 -0.86
CA ASP A 98 17.55 -6.17 -1.40
C ASP A 98 16.75 -5.12 -0.63
N LYS A 99 15.45 -4.98 -0.98
CA LYS A 99 14.53 -4.00 -0.42
C LYS A 99 14.20 -4.27 1.06
N PRO A 100 13.97 -3.20 1.84
CA PRO A 100 13.53 -3.33 3.23
C PRO A 100 12.20 -4.06 3.36
N LEU A 101 12.01 -4.77 4.48
CA LEU A 101 10.84 -5.57 4.79
C LEU A 101 10.24 -5.17 6.14
N ALA A 102 8.91 -5.06 6.21
CA ALA A 102 8.16 -5.12 7.44
C ALA A 102 7.32 -6.41 7.45
N ILE A 103 7.50 -7.25 8.45
CA ILE A 103 6.81 -8.53 8.63
C ILE A 103 5.90 -8.38 9.83
N TYR A 104 4.61 -8.52 9.62
CA TYR A 104 3.58 -8.46 10.64
C TYR A 104 3.29 -9.89 11.08
N THR A 105 3.59 -10.20 12.34
CA THR A 105 3.50 -11.58 12.85
C THR A 105 2.26 -11.85 13.68
N GLN A 106 1.65 -10.81 14.20
CA GLN A 106 0.36 -10.83 14.89
C GLN A 106 -0.30 -9.46 14.75
N THR A 107 -1.59 -9.46 14.51
CA THR A 107 -2.40 -8.24 14.39
C THR A 107 -3.69 -8.38 15.16
N ASP A 108 -4.15 -7.28 15.79
CA ASP A 108 -5.45 -7.16 16.42
C ASP A 108 -6.05 -5.76 16.17
N GLU A 109 -7.20 -5.47 16.77
CA GLU A 109 -7.88 -4.18 16.62
C GLU A 109 -7.06 -2.97 17.13
N THR A 110 -6.08 -3.19 18.00
CA THR A 110 -5.31 -2.13 18.68
C THR A 110 -3.94 -1.91 18.06
N GLY A 111 -3.36 -2.94 17.43
CA GLY A 111 -2.01 -2.86 16.90
C GLY A 111 -1.47 -4.18 16.38
N PHE A 112 -0.15 -4.29 16.36
CA PHE A 112 0.54 -5.42 15.75
C PHE A 112 1.89 -5.70 16.38
N GLN A 113 2.36 -6.93 16.21
CA GLN A 113 3.76 -7.30 16.40
C GLN A 113 4.47 -7.31 15.06
N TYR A 114 5.71 -6.82 15.04
CA TYR A 114 6.48 -6.69 13.80
C TYR A 114 7.91 -7.20 13.90
N GLN A 115 8.46 -7.53 12.74
CA GLN A 115 9.88 -7.65 12.48
C GLN A 115 10.20 -6.77 11.27
N VAL A 116 10.79 -5.62 11.52
CA VAL A 116 11.23 -4.70 10.45
C VAL A 116 12.70 -4.95 10.20
N GLY A 117 13.11 -5.11 8.93
CA GLY A 117 14.47 -5.47 8.64
C GLY A 117 14.96 -5.14 7.23
N ILE A 118 16.28 -5.18 7.07
CA ILE A 118 16.97 -4.93 5.80
C ILE A 118 17.76 -6.18 5.42
N PRO A 119 17.50 -6.76 4.23
CA PRO A 119 18.26 -7.90 3.74
C PRO A 119 19.73 -7.57 3.50
N VAL A 120 20.60 -8.52 3.82
CA VAL A 120 22.04 -8.45 3.59
C VAL A 120 22.50 -9.71 2.89
N ALA A 121 23.56 -9.61 2.07
CA ALA A 121 24.09 -10.77 1.35
C ALA A 121 24.63 -11.86 2.31
N GLU A 122 25.29 -11.41 3.38
CA GLU A 122 25.84 -12.30 4.41
C GLU A 122 25.56 -11.75 5.81
N ALA A 123 25.43 -12.65 6.78
CA ALA A 123 25.32 -12.26 8.17
C ALA A 123 26.57 -11.49 8.63
N PRO A 124 26.41 -10.42 9.43
CA PRO A 124 27.55 -9.66 9.92
C PRO A 124 28.47 -10.53 10.79
N LYS A 125 29.79 -10.35 10.65
CA LYS A 125 30.78 -11.07 11.45
C LYS A 125 30.63 -10.81 12.95
N ASN A 126 30.21 -9.61 13.31
CA ASN A 126 29.87 -9.23 14.67
C ASN A 126 28.34 -9.07 14.75
N PRO A 127 27.61 -10.09 15.23
CA PRO A 127 26.15 -10.00 15.35
C PRO A 127 25.72 -8.78 16.16
N PRO A 128 24.63 -8.12 15.78
CA PRO A 128 24.11 -7.00 16.54
C PRO A 128 23.72 -7.44 17.95
N LYS A 129 23.64 -6.47 18.87
CA LYS A 129 23.25 -6.67 20.27
C LYS A 129 22.04 -5.76 20.58
N GLY A 130 21.34 -6.09 21.65
CA GLY A 130 20.16 -5.34 22.07
C GLY A 130 18.95 -5.72 21.24
N ASP A 131 18.27 -4.72 20.69
CA ASP A 131 16.98 -4.89 19.98
C ASP A 131 17.12 -5.37 18.54
N LEU A 132 18.35 -5.37 18.02
CA LEU A 132 18.67 -5.85 16.68
C LEU A 132 19.09 -7.33 16.71
N ALA A 133 18.65 -8.07 15.71
CA ALA A 133 19.00 -9.47 15.50
C ALA A 133 19.23 -9.79 14.01
N VAL A 134 19.67 -11.02 13.74
CA VAL A 134 19.84 -11.53 12.37
C VAL A 134 19.07 -12.84 12.25
N ALA A 135 18.30 -12.99 11.19
CA ALA A 135 17.58 -14.21 10.88
C ALA A 135 17.42 -14.39 9.36
N LYS A 136 16.68 -15.43 8.98
CA LYS A 136 16.11 -15.55 7.63
C LYS A 136 14.70 -14.97 7.63
N SER A 137 14.38 -14.19 6.58
CA SER A 137 13.00 -13.77 6.34
C SER A 137 12.11 -14.97 6.02
N PRO A 138 10.79 -14.89 6.22
CA PRO A 138 9.87 -15.85 5.69
C PRO A 138 10.02 -15.99 4.17
N GLY A 139 9.75 -17.17 3.66
CA GLY A 139 9.74 -17.49 2.25
C GLY A 139 8.64 -18.49 1.94
N GLY A 140 8.51 -18.87 0.68
CA GLY A 140 7.50 -19.80 0.20
C GLY A 140 6.51 -19.16 -0.77
N LYS A 141 5.43 -19.87 -1.06
CA LYS A 141 4.37 -19.40 -1.97
C LYS A 141 3.49 -18.36 -1.28
N MET A 142 3.29 -17.24 -1.95
CA MET A 142 2.51 -16.11 -1.45
C MET A 142 1.73 -15.47 -2.59
N LEU A 143 0.69 -14.73 -2.25
CA LEU A 143 0.03 -13.81 -3.16
C LEU A 143 0.70 -12.44 -3.06
N GLN A 144 0.94 -11.81 -4.21
CA GLN A 144 1.49 -10.47 -4.31
C GLN A 144 0.41 -9.46 -4.69
N PHE A 145 0.39 -8.35 -3.96
CA PHE A 145 -0.37 -7.15 -4.25
C PHE A 145 0.56 -5.94 -4.24
N VAL A 146 0.17 -4.84 -4.86
CA VAL A 146 0.98 -3.61 -4.88
C VAL A 146 0.17 -2.45 -4.34
N HIS A 147 0.69 -1.82 -3.30
CA HIS A 147 0.20 -0.52 -2.82
C HIS A 147 0.99 0.62 -3.47
N ARG A 148 0.28 1.69 -3.84
CA ARG A 148 0.87 2.95 -4.32
C ARG A 148 0.18 4.13 -3.68
N GLY A 149 0.96 5.00 -3.08
CA GLY A 149 0.46 6.24 -2.46
C GLY A 149 0.84 6.38 -1.01
N SER A 150 0.05 7.15 -0.27
CA SER A 150 0.26 7.40 1.15
C SER A 150 0.08 6.13 1.99
N TYR A 151 0.88 5.99 3.04
CA TYR A 151 0.70 4.90 4.00
C TYR A 151 -0.69 4.92 4.66
N ASP A 152 -1.27 6.10 4.86
CA ASP A 152 -2.64 6.24 5.36
C ASP A 152 -3.69 5.56 4.47
N ALA A 153 -3.37 5.34 3.19
CA ALA A 153 -4.23 4.62 2.25
C ALA A 153 -4.03 3.09 2.24
N MET A 154 -3.12 2.55 3.08
CA MET A 154 -2.88 1.10 3.18
C MET A 154 -4.14 0.34 3.59
N ASP A 155 -5.00 0.93 4.43
CA ASP A 155 -6.28 0.33 4.83
C ASP A 155 -7.13 -0.08 3.62
N THR A 156 -7.22 0.80 2.62
CA THR A 156 -7.94 0.50 1.37
C THR A 156 -7.31 -0.68 0.61
N THR A 157 -5.98 -0.78 0.64
CA THR A 157 -5.27 -1.91 0.02
C THR A 157 -5.56 -3.21 0.75
N TYR A 158 -5.52 -3.21 2.08
CA TYR A 158 -5.82 -4.39 2.89
C TYR A 158 -7.30 -4.81 2.78
N GLU A 159 -8.22 -3.85 2.70
CA GLU A 159 -9.63 -4.15 2.41
C GLU A 159 -9.79 -4.84 1.05
N ALA A 160 -9.11 -4.35 0.02
CA ALA A 160 -9.14 -4.97 -1.30
C ALA A 160 -8.51 -6.38 -1.30
N ILE A 161 -7.43 -6.60 -0.53
CA ILE A 161 -6.82 -7.93 -0.33
C ILE A 161 -7.82 -8.88 0.33
N THR A 162 -8.46 -8.46 1.42
CA THR A 162 -9.45 -9.28 2.13
C THR A 162 -10.60 -9.67 1.21
N ASN A 163 -11.16 -8.71 0.47
CA ASN A 163 -12.22 -8.96 -0.51
C ASN A 163 -11.79 -9.96 -1.60
N TYR A 164 -10.54 -9.85 -2.08
CA TYR A 164 -9.99 -10.80 -3.05
C TYR A 164 -9.88 -12.23 -2.48
N LEU A 165 -9.36 -12.38 -1.26
CA LEU A 165 -9.25 -13.69 -0.60
C LEU A 165 -10.63 -14.32 -0.41
N ASP A 166 -11.62 -13.56 0.05
CA ASP A 166 -12.98 -14.00 0.25
C ASP A 166 -13.63 -14.44 -1.07
N GLU A 167 -13.50 -13.64 -2.14
CA GLU A 167 -14.01 -13.97 -3.47
C GLU A 167 -13.42 -15.29 -4.00
N LYS A 168 -12.11 -15.47 -3.81
CA LYS A 168 -11.38 -16.66 -4.24
C LYS A 168 -11.49 -17.82 -3.27
N ARG A 169 -12.10 -17.64 -2.09
CA ARG A 169 -12.18 -18.62 -1.00
C ARG A 169 -10.81 -19.14 -0.57
N LEU A 170 -9.86 -18.23 -0.44
CA LEU A 170 -8.50 -18.49 0.00
C LEU A 170 -8.36 -18.13 1.49
N GLU A 171 -7.59 -18.93 2.22
CA GLU A 171 -7.26 -18.65 3.62
C GLU A 171 -5.80 -18.22 3.73
N SER A 172 -5.57 -17.06 4.32
CA SER A 172 -4.23 -16.57 4.63
C SER A 172 -3.73 -17.10 5.98
N GLU A 173 -2.42 -17.16 6.14
CA GLU A 173 -1.80 -17.22 7.46
C GLU A 173 -2.02 -15.91 8.24
N ASP A 174 -1.79 -15.93 9.56
CA ASP A 174 -1.86 -14.74 10.42
C ASP A 174 -0.59 -13.88 10.32
N MET A 175 -0.05 -13.76 9.12
CA MET A 175 1.17 -13.04 8.81
C MET A 175 1.04 -12.40 7.44
N PHE A 176 1.63 -11.21 7.27
CA PHE A 176 1.87 -10.61 5.96
C PHE A 176 3.19 -9.84 5.94
N ILE A 177 3.69 -9.58 4.74
CA ILE A 177 4.98 -8.94 4.52
C ILE A 177 4.80 -7.75 3.61
N GLU A 178 5.27 -6.59 4.04
CA GLU A 178 5.44 -5.39 3.23
C GLU A 178 6.89 -5.27 2.79
N GLU A 179 7.13 -5.26 1.49
CA GLU A 179 8.42 -4.98 0.90
C GLU A 179 8.43 -3.59 0.30
N TYR A 180 9.23 -2.70 0.84
CA TYR A 180 9.27 -1.29 0.44
C TYR A 180 10.12 -1.12 -0.83
N VAL A 181 9.44 -1.03 -1.98
CA VAL A 181 10.08 -0.84 -3.28
C VAL A 181 10.74 0.54 -3.36
N THR A 182 10.08 1.55 -2.82
CA THR A 182 10.66 2.89 -2.59
C THR A 182 11.22 2.96 -1.18
N ASP A 183 12.31 3.71 -0.99
CA ASP A 183 12.95 3.90 0.32
C ASP A 183 12.02 4.71 1.25
N PRO A 184 11.43 4.11 2.30
CA PRO A 184 10.43 4.80 3.14
C PRO A 184 11.03 5.87 4.05
N VAL A 185 12.35 5.90 4.19
CA VAL A 185 13.07 6.93 4.97
C VAL A 185 13.32 8.19 4.16
N LYS A 186 13.48 8.05 2.83
CA LYS A 186 13.89 9.14 1.94
C LYS A 186 12.76 9.67 1.06
N MET A 187 11.80 8.81 0.73
CA MET A 187 10.69 9.20 -0.14
C MET A 187 9.58 9.88 0.65
N PRO A 188 8.89 10.87 0.07
CA PRO A 188 7.65 11.37 0.64
C PRO A 188 6.63 10.25 0.78
N GLU A 189 5.88 10.26 1.86
CA GLU A 189 4.90 9.23 2.20
C GLU A 189 3.84 9.01 1.12
N ASP A 190 3.41 10.09 0.46
CA ASP A 190 2.43 10.07 -0.65
C ASP A 190 2.93 9.39 -1.94
N LYS A 191 4.20 8.96 -1.98
CA LYS A 191 4.85 8.34 -3.14
C LYS A 191 5.41 6.94 -2.85
N LEU A 192 4.91 6.32 -1.81
CA LEU A 192 5.31 4.97 -1.49
C LEU A 192 4.86 3.98 -2.57
N VAL A 193 5.71 3.00 -2.79
CA VAL A 193 5.39 1.78 -3.53
C VAL A 193 5.78 0.61 -2.65
N VAL A 194 4.80 -0.20 -2.28
CA VAL A 194 4.98 -1.32 -1.36
C VAL A 194 4.38 -2.57 -1.98
N ASN A 195 5.17 -3.63 -2.07
CA ASN A 195 4.64 -4.96 -2.38
C ASN A 195 4.12 -5.57 -1.07
N VAL A 196 2.87 -6.00 -1.07
CA VAL A 196 2.27 -6.73 0.04
C VAL A 196 2.20 -8.21 -0.33
N TYR A 197 2.83 -9.06 0.46
CA TYR A 197 2.83 -10.51 0.27
C TYR A 197 2.00 -11.19 1.36
N VAL A 198 1.08 -12.04 0.94
CA VAL A 198 0.14 -12.75 1.80
C VAL A 198 0.38 -14.26 1.66
N PRO A 199 0.95 -14.94 2.67
CA PRO A 199 1.09 -16.39 2.68
C PRO A 199 -0.27 -17.05 2.78
N LEU A 200 -0.46 -18.18 2.07
CA LEU A 200 -1.67 -19.00 2.11
C LEU A 200 -1.45 -20.22 3.01
N LYS A 201 -2.54 -20.64 3.70
CA LYS A 201 -2.59 -21.89 4.49
C LYS A 201 -2.55 -23.12 3.63
#